data_f576c4b384989ccc8f72b07a78724d20
#
_entry.id   f576c4b384989ccc8f72b07a78724d20
#
_cell.length_a   1.000
_cell.length_b   1.000
_cell.length_c   1.000
_cell.angle_alpha   90.00
_cell.angle_beta   90.00
_cell.angle_gamma   90.00
#
_symmetry.space_group_name_H-M   'P 1'
#
loop_
_entity.id
_entity.type
_entity.pdbx_description
1 polymer ?
#
loop_
_entity_poly.entity_id
_entity_poly.type
_entity_poly.pdbx_seq_one_letter_code
_entity_poly.pdbx_strand_id
1 'polypeptide(L)'
;MAKSGATLDLLSGGRFTLAVGVGYLKREFAALGVDFDERADLFTEALSVIRAVWTSDEVSFEGRHFTAKGITAHPRPVSTPHPPIWIGGNTAAARARAVAFGDGWCPFPAPAVLAQTARTAALDSVERLGEAIDDLRRRCDAAGRDPATVDVTFTNLGGGDPGGADFDPDRYLEGVAALERLGVTWIQVTVPGDSLAHACETIEEFGRRVIAQR
;
A
#
# COMPACT_ATOMS: atom_id res chain seq x y z
N MET A 1 8.55 2.45 -14.69
CA MET A 1 8.35 2.34 -13.21
C MET A 1 9.61 1.88 -12.49
N ALA A 2 10.22 0.70 -12.77
CA ALA A 2 11.40 0.22 -12.03
C ALA A 2 12.57 1.23 -11.98
N LYS A 3 12.97 1.80 -13.11
CA LYS A 3 14.04 2.81 -13.16
C LYS A 3 13.69 4.10 -12.42
N SER A 4 12.45 4.58 -12.55
CA SER A 4 11.98 5.76 -11.81
C SER A 4 11.98 5.51 -10.29
N GLY A 5 11.55 4.33 -9.85
CA GLY A 5 11.61 3.93 -8.44
C GLY A 5 13.04 3.87 -7.90
N ALA A 6 13.96 3.28 -8.66
CA ALA A 6 15.38 3.25 -8.28
C ALA A 6 15.98 4.67 -8.17
N THR A 7 15.63 5.57 -9.08
CA THR A 7 16.07 6.97 -9.02
C THR A 7 15.50 7.69 -7.81
N LEU A 8 14.21 7.51 -7.50
CA LEU A 8 13.58 8.11 -6.32
C LEU A 8 14.19 7.57 -5.02
N ASP A 9 14.46 6.28 -4.96
CA ASP A 9 15.09 5.66 -3.82
C ASP A 9 16.51 6.23 -3.57
N LEU A 10 17.30 6.35 -4.64
CA LEU A 10 18.62 6.97 -4.59
C LEU A 10 18.54 8.44 -4.12
N LEU A 11 17.68 9.26 -4.73
CA LEU A 11 17.56 10.68 -4.40
C LEU A 11 17.00 10.90 -2.99
N SER A 12 16.16 10.01 -2.51
CA SER A 12 15.62 10.08 -1.16
C SER A 12 16.55 9.48 -0.08
N GLY A 13 17.66 8.83 -0.47
CA GLY A 13 18.53 8.13 0.47
C GLY A 13 17.84 6.93 1.13
N GLY A 14 17.07 6.13 0.35
CA GLY A 14 16.40 4.93 0.84
C GLY A 14 15.06 5.17 1.56
N ARG A 15 14.43 6.34 1.38
CA ARG A 15 13.13 6.68 2.00
C ARG A 15 11.93 6.41 1.09
N PHE A 16 12.16 5.82 -0.08
CA PHE A 16 11.11 5.53 -1.05
C PHE A 16 10.44 4.19 -0.75
N THR A 17 9.11 4.17 -0.74
CA THR A 17 8.28 2.96 -0.71
C THR A 17 7.36 2.97 -1.93
N LEU A 18 7.30 1.85 -2.65
CA LEU A 18 6.45 1.67 -3.81
C LEU A 18 5.09 1.08 -3.40
N ALA A 19 4.06 1.90 -3.27
CA ALA A 19 2.69 1.42 -3.06
C ALA A 19 1.99 1.24 -4.41
N VAL A 20 1.48 0.04 -4.69
CA VAL A 20 0.89 -0.33 -5.98
C VAL A 20 -0.37 -1.18 -5.82
N GLY A 21 -1.30 -1.04 -6.77
CA GLY A 21 -2.54 -1.80 -6.83
C GLY A 21 -2.90 -2.18 -8.26
N VAL A 22 -3.77 -3.19 -8.41
CA VAL A 22 -4.19 -3.71 -9.73
C VAL A 22 -4.98 -2.69 -10.57
N GLY A 23 -5.69 -1.76 -9.90
CA GLY A 23 -6.63 -0.86 -10.57
C GLY A 23 -8.02 -1.48 -10.78
N TYR A 24 -9.05 -0.65 -10.90
CA TYR A 24 -10.45 -1.09 -11.03
C TYR A 24 -11.27 -0.32 -12.09
N LEU A 25 -10.75 0.80 -12.59
CA LEU A 25 -11.45 1.66 -13.56
C LEU A 25 -11.23 1.17 -15.00
N LYS A 26 -12.17 0.38 -15.51
CA LYS A 26 -12.09 -0.21 -16.85
C LYS A 26 -11.83 0.81 -17.97
N ARG A 27 -12.33 2.05 -17.82
CA ARG A 27 -12.14 3.12 -18.82
C ARG A 27 -10.68 3.60 -18.87
N GLU A 28 -9.97 3.61 -17.75
CA GLU A 28 -8.54 3.97 -17.72
C GLU A 28 -7.69 2.93 -18.43
N PHE A 29 -7.97 1.64 -18.24
CA PHE A 29 -7.31 0.56 -18.96
C PHE A 29 -7.54 0.69 -20.47
N ALA A 30 -8.76 0.97 -20.88
CA ALA A 30 -9.07 1.19 -22.30
C ALA A 30 -8.33 2.40 -22.88
N ALA A 31 -8.23 3.51 -22.13
CA ALA A 31 -7.49 4.70 -22.56
C ALA A 31 -5.98 4.45 -22.72
N LEU A 32 -5.43 3.51 -21.94
CA LEU A 32 -4.03 3.11 -22.01
C LEU A 32 -3.78 1.95 -23.00
N GLY A 33 -4.81 1.44 -23.66
CA GLY A 33 -4.70 0.29 -24.56
C GLY A 33 -4.36 -1.02 -23.86
N VAL A 34 -4.69 -1.15 -22.59
CA VAL A 34 -4.43 -2.34 -21.76
C VAL A 34 -5.71 -3.14 -21.56
N ASP A 35 -5.64 -4.46 -21.73
CA ASP A 35 -6.77 -5.33 -21.45
C ASP A 35 -7.07 -5.36 -19.96
N PHE A 36 -8.28 -4.95 -19.62
CA PHE A 36 -8.75 -4.93 -18.22
C PHE A 36 -8.83 -6.31 -17.60
N ASP A 37 -9.17 -7.33 -18.37
CA ASP A 37 -9.38 -8.68 -17.83
C ASP A 37 -8.04 -9.40 -17.56
N GLU A 38 -6.97 -8.98 -18.20
CA GLU A 38 -5.58 -9.45 -17.95
C GLU A 38 -4.86 -8.68 -16.82
N ARG A 39 -5.46 -7.62 -16.25
CA ARG A 39 -4.79 -6.73 -15.28
C ARG A 39 -4.16 -7.42 -14.07
N ALA A 40 -4.75 -8.53 -13.62
CA ALA A 40 -4.27 -9.25 -12.45
C ALA A 40 -2.97 -10.01 -12.74
N ASP A 41 -2.87 -10.63 -13.92
CA ASP A 41 -1.70 -11.37 -14.37
C ASP A 41 -0.59 -10.40 -14.77
N LEU A 42 -0.95 -9.36 -15.56
CA LEU A 42 -0.05 -8.26 -15.91
C LEU A 42 0.60 -7.62 -14.67
N PHE A 43 -0.20 -7.35 -13.63
CA PHE A 43 0.28 -6.76 -12.39
C PHE A 43 1.24 -7.68 -11.64
N THR A 44 0.91 -8.98 -11.54
CA THR A 44 1.75 -9.97 -10.87
C THR A 44 3.08 -10.15 -11.59
N GLU A 45 3.05 -10.20 -12.91
CA GLU A 45 4.26 -10.29 -13.74
C GLU A 45 5.10 -9.01 -13.65
N ALA A 46 4.46 -7.83 -13.64
CA ALA A 46 5.14 -6.55 -13.46
C ALA A 46 5.90 -6.47 -12.12
N LEU A 47 5.32 -6.98 -11.02
CA LEU A 47 6.01 -7.04 -9.73
C LEU A 47 7.28 -7.91 -9.80
N SER A 48 7.20 -9.06 -10.46
CA SER A 48 8.35 -9.94 -10.67
C SER A 48 9.46 -9.25 -11.44
N VAL A 49 9.12 -8.55 -12.54
CA VAL A 49 10.08 -7.80 -13.36
C VAL A 49 10.69 -6.64 -12.58
N ILE A 50 9.88 -5.88 -11.83
CA ILE A 50 10.38 -4.75 -11.03
C ILE A 50 11.41 -5.24 -10.01
N ARG A 51 11.10 -6.32 -9.28
CA ARG A 51 12.04 -6.91 -8.31
C ARG A 51 13.31 -7.39 -9.00
N ALA A 52 13.20 -8.11 -10.11
CA ALA A 52 14.37 -8.55 -10.88
C ALA A 52 15.24 -7.38 -11.32
N VAL A 53 14.65 -6.29 -11.83
CA VAL A 53 15.37 -5.07 -12.23
C VAL A 53 16.09 -4.41 -11.05
N TRP A 54 15.54 -4.47 -9.86
CA TRP A 54 16.15 -3.87 -8.66
C TRP A 54 17.23 -4.73 -8.01
N THR A 55 17.20 -6.06 -8.20
CA THR A 55 18.06 -7.00 -7.47
C THR A 55 19.09 -7.74 -8.32
N SER A 56 18.97 -7.73 -9.67
CA SER A 56 19.87 -8.46 -10.57
C SER A 56 20.76 -7.54 -11.42
N ASP A 57 22.02 -7.86 -11.61
CA ASP A 57 22.93 -7.07 -12.47
C ASP A 57 22.58 -7.19 -13.94
N GLU A 58 22.14 -8.35 -14.35
CA GLU A 58 21.66 -8.65 -15.68
C GLU A 58 20.29 -9.30 -15.57
N VAL A 59 19.28 -8.64 -16.12
CA VAL A 59 17.88 -9.07 -16.03
C VAL A 59 17.53 -9.86 -17.29
N SER A 60 17.23 -11.13 -17.11
CA SER A 60 16.60 -11.97 -18.12
C SER A 60 15.26 -12.45 -17.57
N PHE A 61 14.19 -12.17 -18.30
CA PHE A 61 12.82 -12.49 -17.93
C PHE A 61 12.03 -12.85 -19.18
N GLU A 62 11.27 -13.91 -19.12
CA GLU A 62 10.36 -14.33 -20.19
C GLU A 62 8.99 -14.62 -19.60
N GLY A 63 8.04 -13.75 -19.86
CA GLY A 63 6.66 -13.84 -19.42
C GLY A 63 5.68 -13.59 -20.54
N ARG A 64 4.40 -13.58 -20.19
CA ARG A 64 3.32 -13.31 -21.16
C ARG A 64 3.27 -11.85 -21.59
N HIS A 65 3.53 -10.93 -20.66
CA HIS A 65 3.39 -9.48 -20.85
C HIS A 65 4.73 -8.77 -20.97
N PHE A 66 5.79 -9.33 -20.38
CA PHE A 66 7.11 -8.74 -20.37
C PHE A 66 8.18 -9.72 -20.84
N THR A 67 9.14 -9.21 -21.58
CA THR A 67 10.34 -9.95 -21.98
C THR A 67 11.55 -9.05 -21.77
N ALA A 68 12.59 -9.58 -21.14
CA ALA A 68 13.89 -8.94 -20.99
C ALA A 68 15.00 -9.96 -21.30
N LYS A 69 16.02 -9.54 -22.04
CA LYS A 69 17.16 -10.40 -22.40
C LYS A 69 18.46 -9.67 -22.12
N GLY A 70 19.10 -10.00 -20.98
CA GLY A 70 20.38 -9.44 -20.59
C GLY A 70 20.37 -7.92 -20.37
N ILE A 71 19.29 -7.37 -19.80
CA ILE A 71 19.15 -5.93 -19.60
C ILE A 71 19.84 -5.52 -18.29
N THR A 72 20.74 -4.54 -18.36
CA THR A 72 21.31 -3.87 -17.21
C THR A 72 20.52 -2.59 -16.89
N ALA A 73 20.10 -2.41 -15.65
CA ALA A 73 19.36 -1.24 -15.20
C ALA A 73 20.09 -0.49 -14.07
N HIS A 74 20.69 0.65 -14.42
CA HIS A 74 21.33 1.55 -13.45
C HIS A 74 20.64 2.94 -13.47
N PRO A 75 20.74 3.71 -12.35
CA PRO A 75 21.30 3.32 -11.05
C PRO A 75 20.49 2.23 -10.35
N ARG A 76 21.14 1.49 -9.44
CA ARG A 76 20.48 0.59 -8.51
C ARG A 76 19.82 1.39 -7.40
N PRO A 77 18.74 0.89 -6.77
CA PRO A 77 18.26 1.41 -5.50
C PRO A 77 19.36 1.34 -4.44
N VAL A 78 19.30 2.24 -3.45
CA VAL A 78 20.16 2.16 -2.25
C VAL A 78 19.58 1.24 -1.18
N SER A 79 18.27 1.07 -1.18
CA SER A 79 17.57 0.13 -0.30
C SER A 79 17.91 -1.32 -0.62
N THR A 80 18.14 -2.14 0.39
CA THR A 80 18.53 -3.55 0.26
C THR A 80 17.46 -4.45 0.90
N PRO A 81 16.99 -5.51 0.23
CA PRO A 81 17.38 -5.96 -1.12
C PRO A 81 16.79 -5.09 -2.25
N HIS A 82 15.76 -4.31 -1.98
CA HIS A 82 15.09 -3.35 -2.86
C HIS A 82 14.21 -2.40 -2.04
N PRO A 83 13.73 -1.28 -2.61
CA PRO A 83 12.73 -0.44 -1.96
C PRO A 83 11.50 -1.25 -1.54
N PRO A 84 10.91 -0.99 -0.36
CA PRO A 84 9.71 -1.70 0.07
C PRO A 84 8.58 -1.59 -0.96
N ILE A 85 7.89 -2.71 -1.19
CA ILE A 85 6.73 -2.79 -2.08
C ILE A 85 5.50 -3.02 -1.23
N TRP A 86 4.54 -2.10 -1.27
CA TRP A 86 3.27 -2.23 -0.59
C TRP A 86 2.13 -2.52 -1.58
N ILE A 87 1.34 -3.55 -1.29
CA ILE A 87 0.28 -4.03 -2.18
C ILE A 87 -1.08 -3.50 -1.73
N GLY A 88 -1.71 -2.69 -2.58
CA GLY A 88 -3.02 -2.11 -2.35
C GLY A 88 -4.18 -3.05 -2.69
N GLY A 89 -5.30 -2.86 -1.99
CA GLY A 89 -6.57 -3.51 -2.23
C GLY A 89 -7.03 -4.45 -1.11
N ASN A 90 -8.38 -4.62 -1.00
CA ASN A 90 -9.00 -5.32 0.12
C ASN A 90 -9.27 -6.80 -0.15
N THR A 91 -9.03 -7.30 -1.38
CA THR A 91 -9.37 -8.68 -1.76
C THR A 91 -8.39 -9.70 -1.19
N ALA A 92 -8.84 -10.96 -1.09
CA ALA A 92 -7.96 -12.08 -0.77
C ALA A 92 -6.78 -12.22 -1.76
N ALA A 93 -7.00 -11.88 -3.04
CA ALA A 93 -5.94 -11.86 -4.05
C ALA A 93 -4.89 -10.76 -3.79
N ALA A 94 -5.29 -9.59 -3.27
CA ALA A 94 -4.34 -8.54 -2.87
C ALA A 94 -3.48 -9.01 -1.70
N ARG A 95 -4.08 -9.64 -0.67
CA ARG A 95 -3.33 -10.23 0.46
C ARG A 95 -2.38 -11.33 0.01
N ALA A 96 -2.81 -12.22 -0.89
CA ALA A 96 -1.92 -13.24 -1.45
C ALA A 96 -0.71 -12.63 -2.17
N ARG A 97 -0.89 -11.54 -2.92
CA ARG A 97 0.23 -10.80 -3.54
C ARG A 97 1.11 -10.09 -2.52
N ALA A 98 0.54 -9.54 -1.46
CA ALA A 98 1.33 -8.94 -0.38
C ALA A 98 2.26 -9.97 0.26
N VAL A 99 1.77 -11.20 0.48
CA VAL A 99 2.60 -12.29 1.00
C VAL A 99 3.67 -12.73 0.02
N ALA A 100 3.37 -12.80 -1.29
CA ALA A 100 4.29 -13.32 -2.29
C ALA A 100 5.35 -12.29 -2.76
N PHE A 101 4.98 -11.01 -2.83
CA PHE A 101 5.78 -9.99 -3.49
C PHE A 101 6.01 -8.73 -2.64
N GLY A 102 5.14 -8.45 -1.65
CA GLY A 102 5.11 -7.19 -0.93
C GLY A 102 5.86 -7.24 0.40
N ASP A 103 6.26 -6.07 0.86
CA ASP A 103 6.76 -5.80 2.21
C ASP A 103 5.67 -5.16 3.08
N GLY A 104 4.51 -4.86 2.48
CA GLY A 104 3.34 -4.33 3.17
C GLY A 104 2.04 -4.57 2.40
N TRP A 105 0.95 -4.49 3.14
CA TRP A 105 -0.42 -4.53 2.62
C TRP A 105 -1.13 -3.21 2.96
N CYS A 106 -1.67 -2.56 1.91
CA CYS A 106 -2.38 -1.28 1.99
C CYS A 106 -3.86 -1.46 1.66
N PRO A 107 -4.69 -1.97 2.58
CA PRO A 107 -6.13 -1.89 2.44
C PRO A 107 -6.61 -0.45 2.65
N PHE A 108 -7.85 -0.19 2.25
CA PHE A 108 -8.47 1.11 2.44
C PHE A 108 -9.91 0.97 2.93
N PRO A 109 -10.44 1.94 3.68
CA PRO A 109 -11.84 1.94 4.10
C PRO A 109 -12.77 1.88 2.88
N ALA A 110 -13.62 0.87 2.82
CA ALA A 110 -14.54 0.66 1.71
C ALA A 110 -15.92 0.27 2.21
N PRO A 111 -16.83 1.24 2.42
CA PRO A 111 -18.25 0.96 2.60
C PRO A 111 -18.82 0.16 1.43
N ALA A 112 -19.91 -0.56 1.64
CA ALA A 112 -20.47 -1.51 0.67
C ALA A 112 -20.67 -0.91 -0.75
N VAL A 113 -21.10 0.35 -0.85
CA VAL A 113 -21.27 1.05 -2.13
C VAL A 113 -19.94 1.25 -2.85
N LEU A 114 -18.93 1.72 -2.13
CA LEU A 114 -17.58 1.89 -2.69
C LEU A 114 -16.95 0.55 -3.06
N ALA A 115 -17.13 -0.47 -2.23
CA ALA A 115 -16.63 -1.81 -2.47
C ALA A 115 -17.16 -2.42 -3.78
N GLN A 116 -18.45 -2.21 -4.09
CA GLN A 116 -19.05 -2.62 -5.37
C GLN A 116 -18.41 -1.89 -6.55
N THR A 117 -18.27 -0.56 -6.47
CA THR A 117 -17.68 0.27 -7.54
C THR A 117 -16.21 -0.10 -7.77
N ALA A 118 -15.46 -0.23 -6.70
CA ALA A 118 -14.03 -0.58 -6.73
C ALA A 118 -13.77 -2.08 -6.94
N ARG A 119 -14.82 -2.91 -7.05
CA ARG A 119 -14.71 -4.38 -7.21
C ARG A 119 -13.79 -5.02 -6.18
N THR A 120 -13.96 -4.63 -4.91
CA THR A 120 -13.14 -5.07 -3.79
C THR A 120 -14.00 -5.57 -2.63
N ALA A 121 -13.38 -6.08 -1.57
CA ALA A 121 -14.09 -6.44 -0.35
C ALA A 121 -14.42 -5.18 0.47
N ALA A 122 -15.58 -5.16 1.12
CA ALA A 122 -15.93 -4.10 2.06
C ALA A 122 -15.03 -4.18 3.30
N LEU A 123 -14.48 -3.04 3.71
CA LEU A 123 -13.70 -2.84 4.92
C LEU A 123 -14.17 -1.53 5.57
N ASP A 124 -15.27 -1.57 6.27
CA ASP A 124 -15.94 -0.42 6.86
C ASP A 124 -16.01 -0.48 8.39
N SER A 125 -15.34 -1.46 8.99
CA SER A 125 -15.24 -1.60 10.44
C SER A 125 -13.91 -2.23 10.87
N VAL A 126 -13.59 -2.05 12.16
CA VAL A 126 -12.40 -2.60 12.80
C VAL A 126 -12.45 -4.14 12.82
N GLU A 127 -13.63 -4.72 13.00
CA GLU A 127 -13.84 -6.17 13.00
C GLU A 127 -13.52 -6.79 11.64
N ARG A 128 -14.03 -6.21 10.55
CA ARG A 128 -13.72 -6.67 9.19
C ARG A 128 -12.25 -6.53 8.83
N LEU A 129 -11.62 -5.46 9.31
CA LEU A 129 -10.18 -5.31 9.15
C LEU A 129 -9.43 -6.41 9.91
N GLY A 130 -9.85 -6.73 11.15
CA GLY A 130 -9.29 -7.81 11.95
C GLY A 130 -9.36 -9.16 11.24
N GLU A 131 -10.53 -9.52 10.70
CA GLU A 131 -10.71 -10.76 9.91
C GLU A 131 -9.77 -10.81 8.69
N ALA A 132 -9.59 -9.67 8.01
CA ALA A 132 -8.71 -9.57 6.86
C ALA A 132 -7.22 -9.66 7.24
N ILE A 133 -6.81 -9.09 8.37
CA ILE A 133 -5.45 -9.23 8.92
C ILE A 133 -5.19 -10.69 9.34
N ASP A 134 -6.15 -11.36 9.95
CA ASP A 134 -6.02 -12.76 10.31
C ASP A 134 -5.91 -13.67 9.07
N ASP A 135 -6.61 -13.34 7.97
CA ASP A 135 -6.41 -14.04 6.69
C ASP A 135 -5.00 -13.79 6.13
N LEU A 136 -4.48 -12.55 6.23
CA LEU A 136 -3.10 -12.23 5.82
C LEU A 136 -2.09 -13.07 6.62
N ARG A 137 -2.24 -13.15 7.94
CA ARG A 137 -1.36 -13.93 8.84
C ARG A 137 -1.39 -15.42 8.47
N ARG A 138 -2.57 -16.01 8.31
CA ARG A 138 -2.69 -17.42 7.87
C ARG A 138 -2.00 -17.68 6.54
N ARG A 139 -2.04 -16.74 5.61
CA ARG A 139 -1.34 -16.86 4.33
C ARG A 139 0.17 -16.76 4.49
N CYS A 140 0.66 -15.90 5.38
CA CYS A 140 2.08 -15.83 5.73
C CYS A 140 2.55 -17.16 6.32
N ASP A 141 1.84 -17.70 7.29
CA ASP A 141 2.15 -18.99 7.93
C ASP A 141 2.19 -20.12 6.89
N ALA A 142 1.19 -20.19 6.01
CA ALA A 142 1.13 -21.19 4.94
C ALA A 142 2.28 -21.06 3.92
N ALA A 143 2.84 -19.86 3.76
CA ALA A 143 3.99 -19.59 2.89
C ALA A 143 5.34 -19.73 3.63
N GLY A 144 5.35 -20.03 4.92
CA GLY A 144 6.55 -20.07 5.76
C GLY A 144 7.19 -18.69 5.98
N ARG A 145 6.39 -17.62 5.88
CA ARG A 145 6.81 -16.24 6.07
C ARG A 145 6.35 -15.73 7.44
N ASP A 146 7.25 -15.07 8.17
CA ASP A 146 6.87 -14.40 9.41
C ASP A 146 5.89 -13.23 9.11
N PRO A 147 4.66 -13.24 9.65
CA PRO A 147 3.70 -12.15 9.47
C PRO A 147 4.19 -10.78 9.92
N ALA A 148 5.11 -10.72 10.90
CA ALA A 148 5.70 -9.48 11.39
C ALA A 148 6.59 -8.78 10.34
N THR A 149 6.96 -9.46 9.24
CA THR A 149 7.71 -8.89 8.12
C THR A 149 6.83 -8.19 7.08
N VAL A 150 5.52 -8.13 7.30
CA VAL A 150 4.57 -7.49 6.39
C VAL A 150 3.90 -6.33 7.11
N ASP A 151 4.25 -5.11 6.73
CA ASP A 151 3.56 -3.92 7.22
C ASP A 151 2.07 -3.94 6.87
N VAL A 152 1.25 -3.42 7.75
CA VAL A 152 -0.18 -3.18 7.47
C VAL A 152 -0.48 -1.71 7.70
N THR A 153 -1.00 -1.05 6.67
CA THR A 153 -1.41 0.35 6.77
C THR A 153 -2.93 0.47 6.69
N PHE A 154 -3.51 1.34 7.51
CA PHE A 154 -4.94 1.63 7.43
C PHE A 154 -5.24 3.07 7.87
N THR A 155 -6.43 3.56 7.49
CA THR A 155 -6.96 4.85 7.96
C THR A 155 -7.73 4.63 9.26
N ASN A 156 -7.54 5.49 10.25
CA ASN A 156 -8.36 5.45 11.45
C ASN A 156 -9.82 5.79 11.13
N LEU A 157 -10.73 4.98 11.64
CA LEU A 157 -12.18 5.16 11.42
C LEU A 157 -12.87 5.93 12.58
N GLY A 158 -12.13 6.23 13.64
CA GLY A 158 -12.64 6.92 14.84
C GLY A 158 -12.09 8.33 14.99
N GLY A 159 -12.85 9.21 15.65
CA GLY A 159 -12.37 10.54 16.04
C GLY A 159 -12.43 11.61 14.95
N GLY A 160 -13.06 11.35 13.80
CA GLY A 160 -13.16 12.30 12.69
C GLY A 160 -11.85 12.51 11.93
N ASP A 161 -11.91 13.36 10.89
CA ASP A 161 -10.74 13.70 10.09
C ASP A 161 -9.98 14.89 10.69
N PRO A 162 -8.65 14.85 10.78
CA PRO A 162 -7.83 15.98 11.23
C PRO A 162 -8.12 17.25 10.40
N GLY A 163 -8.34 18.37 11.11
CA GLY A 163 -8.75 19.64 10.51
C GLY A 163 -10.26 19.76 10.25
N GLY A 164 -11.02 18.70 10.43
CA GLY A 164 -12.49 18.72 10.39
C GLY A 164 -13.09 19.30 11.68
N ALA A 165 -14.32 19.82 11.58
CA ALA A 165 -15.03 20.41 12.72
C ALA A 165 -15.39 19.39 13.82
N ASP A 166 -15.46 18.11 13.47
CA ASP A 166 -15.78 16.97 14.33
C ASP A 166 -14.56 16.19 14.82
N PHE A 167 -13.34 16.72 14.59
CA PHE A 167 -12.11 16.05 14.99
C PHE A 167 -11.95 16.03 16.52
N ASP A 168 -11.97 14.83 17.07
CA ASP A 168 -11.75 14.52 18.48
C ASP A 168 -10.45 13.72 18.65
N PRO A 169 -9.34 14.33 19.13
CA PRO A 169 -8.06 13.65 19.28
C PRO A 169 -8.05 12.49 20.26
N ASP A 170 -8.83 12.56 21.36
CA ASP A 170 -8.84 11.49 22.34
C ASP A 170 -9.49 10.23 21.74
N ARG A 171 -10.63 10.43 21.09
CA ARG A 171 -11.30 9.35 20.36
C ARG A 171 -10.49 8.86 19.16
N TYR A 172 -9.72 9.75 18.53
CA TYR A 172 -8.79 9.36 17.46
C TYR A 172 -7.68 8.45 18.01
N LEU A 173 -7.09 8.78 19.16
CA LEU A 173 -6.08 7.96 19.85
C LEU A 173 -6.61 6.59 20.29
N GLU A 174 -7.86 6.52 20.77
CA GLU A 174 -8.53 5.25 21.05
C GLU A 174 -8.64 4.37 19.80
N GLY A 175 -9.01 4.96 18.67
CA GLY A 175 -9.06 4.29 17.37
C GLY A 175 -7.70 3.78 16.92
N VAL A 176 -6.65 4.60 17.04
CA VAL A 176 -5.26 4.21 16.74
C VAL A 176 -4.84 3.03 17.60
N ALA A 177 -5.10 3.06 18.92
CA ALA A 177 -4.79 1.97 19.83
C ALA A 177 -5.55 0.67 19.48
N ALA A 178 -6.78 0.79 18.97
CA ALA A 178 -7.53 -0.38 18.49
C ALA A 178 -6.89 -0.99 17.23
N LEU A 179 -6.47 -0.17 16.28
CA LEU A 179 -5.77 -0.61 15.06
C LEU A 179 -4.41 -1.24 15.38
N GLU A 180 -3.66 -0.67 16.32
CA GLU A 180 -2.37 -1.20 16.77
C GLU A 180 -2.53 -2.62 17.39
N ARG A 181 -3.57 -2.83 18.21
CA ARG A 181 -3.88 -4.17 18.76
C ARG A 181 -4.19 -5.21 17.67
N LEU A 182 -4.72 -4.81 16.54
CA LEU A 182 -4.91 -5.69 15.37
C LEU A 182 -3.60 -5.98 14.63
N GLY A 183 -2.55 -5.17 14.82
CA GLY A 183 -1.28 -5.28 14.13
C GLY A 183 -1.15 -4.34 12.92
N VAL A 184 -1.92 -3.25 12.88
CA VAL A 184 -1.67 -2.14 11.95
C VAL A 184 -0.39 -1.43 12.38
N THR A 185 0.57 -1.28 11.46
CA THR A 185 1.90 -0.69 11.71
C THR A 185 1.99 0.77 11.25
N TRP A 186 1.12 1.17 10.32
CA TRP A 186 1.10 2.53 9.77
C TRP A 186 -0.31 3.09 9.71
N ILE A 187 -0.49 4.32 10.15
CA ILE A 187 -1.76 5.05 10.04
C ILE A 187 -1.68 6.05 8.89
N GLN A 188 -2.62 5.94 7.97
CA GLN A 188 -2.82 6.94 6.91
C GLN A 188 -3.67 8.08 7.46
N VAL A 189 -3.14 9.30 7.35
CA VAL A 189 -3.81 10.51 7.80
C VAL A 189 -4.11 11.39 6.60
N THR A 190 -5.37 11.77 6.42
CA THR A 190 -5.78 12.74 5.43
C THR A 190 -5.86 14.12 6.07
N VAL A 191 -5.32 15.12 5.39
CA VAL A 191 -5.41 16.52 5.80
C VAL A 191 -6.22 17.33 4.79
N PRO A 192 -6.85 18.45 5.18
CA PRO A 192 -7.60 19.30 4.25
C PRO A 192 -6.76 19.77 3.07
N GLY A 193 -7.37 19.79 1.87
CA GLY A 193 -6.72 20.23 0.64
C GLY A 193 -7.26 21.55 0.09
N ASP A 194 -8.04 22.28 0.88
CA ASP A 194 -8.68 23.55 0.48
C ASP A 194 -7.68 24.72 0.44
N SER A 195 -6.66 24.70 1.30
CA SER A 195 -5.53 25.64 1.25
C SER A 195 -4.25 25.07 1.86
N LEU A 196 -3.09 25.57 1.41
CA LEU A 196 -1.79 25.20 1.98
C LEU A 196 -1.69 25.59 3.47
N ALA A 197 -2.22 26.78 3.83
CA ALA A 197 -2.21 27.25 5.21
C ALA A 197 -2.98 26.30 6.11
N HIS A 198 -4.20 25.93 5.74
CA HIS A 198 -5.04 25.02 6.52
C HIS A 198 -4.42 23.60 6.62
N ALA A 199 -3.81 23.09 5.54
CA ALA A 199 -3.10 21.83 5.59
C ALA A 199 -1.91 21.86 6.58
N CYS A 200 -1.09 22.93 6.55
CA CYS A 200 0.04 23.08 7.46
C CYS A 200 -0.41 23.22 8.92
N GLU A 201 -1.42 24.06 9.20
CA GLU A 201 -1.99 24.21 10.54
C GLU A 201 -2.53 22.88 11.08
N THR A 202 -3.23 22.12 10.24
CA THR A 202 -3.75 20.79 10.59
C THR A 202 -2.63 19.81 10.92
N ILE A 203 -1.55 19.77 10.14
CA ILE A 203 -0.39 18.91 10.39
C ILE A 203 0.28 19.27 11.73
N GLU A 204 0.48 20.57 11.99
CA GLU A 204 1.07 21.02 13.24
C GLU A 204 0.20 20.69 14.45
N GLU A 205 -1.12 20.91 14.34
CA GLU A 205 -2.06 20.58 15.41
C GLU A 205 -2.14 19.09 15.67
N PHE A 206 -2.21 18.27 14.61
CA PHE A 206 -2.18 16.82 14.71
C PHE A 206 -0.87 16.34 15.38
N GLY A 207 0.26 16.94 15.03
CA GLY A 207 1.54 16.66 15.69
C GLY A 207 1.49 16.90 17.19
N ARG A 208 0.90 18.02 17.62
CA ARG A 208 0.79 18.38 19.05
C ARG A 208 -0.24 17.55 19.82
N ARG A 209 -1.42 17.32 19.23
CA ARG A 209 -2.57 16.72 19.92
C ARG A 209 -2.61 15.20 19.84
N VAL A 210 -1.96 14.59 18.84
CA VAL A 210 -1.97 13.16 18.61
C VAL A 210 -0.57 12.56 18.73
N ILE A 211 0.40 13.01 17.91
CA ILE A 211 1.71 12.36 17.86
C ILE A 211 2.49 12.56 19.18
N ALA A 212 2.46 13.78 19.74
CA ALA A 212 3.17 14.08 20.99
C ALA A 212 2.54 13.44 22.25
N GLN A 213 1.38 12.81 22.13
CA GLN A 213 0.70 12.11 23.23
C GLN A 213 0.99 10.59 23.24
N ARG A 214 1.77 10.09 22.32
CA ARG A 214 2.22 8.69 22.19
C ARG A 214 3.69 8.55 22.65
#